data_0c0714c4a76efb836706db6bcbd99796
#
_entry.id   0c0714c4a76efb836706db6bcbd99796
#
_cell.length_a   1.000
_cell.length_b   1.000
_cell.length_c   1.000
_cell.angle_alpha   90.00
_cell.angle_beta   90.00
_cell.angle_gamma   90.00
#
_symmetry.space_group_name_H-M   'P 1'
#
loop_
_entity.id
_entity.type
_entity.pdbx_description
1 polymer ?
#
loop_
_entity_poly.entity_id
_entity_poly.type
_entity_poly.pdbx_seq_one_letter_code
_entity_poly.pdbx_strand_id
1 'polypeptide(L)'
;MSVRIDIHADDFGESVHASRDILECLKDGKLNSISVLANMSCFEECVRLYREAQEEFPWQPAISVHVNLMEGSCLSDPKDLPDLVDEKGHFQISWEKLFFVSFLPSRNRFKKQLKKEIELQIKAVAGVFSELNLQELRIDSHQHTHMIPVVAEALFEVLEEQGWKASYIRDAKEPFFVFLQKTSLYKTYRPVNFVKNILLNYCSALLQKRFRNAGIKPMYLWGLIMSGHMDEERIRQLLPNMEKKAEHNGRMLEILFHPGQVLREEISDEFSQEDAIAFHVSPDRSVEKQAVYALDLAQKVRKR
;
A
#
# COMPACT_ATOMS: atom_id res chain seq x y z
N MET A 1 16.21 -18.48 -12.57
CA MET A 1 16.25 -17.94 -11.19
C MET A 1 14.82 -17.96 -10.67
N SER A 2 14.57 -18.42 -9.44
CA SER A 2 13.23 -18.38 -8.88
C SER A 2 12.77 -16.92 -8.68
N VAL A 3 11.51 -16.63 -8.94
CA VAL A 3 10.88 -15.33 -8.69
C VAL A 3 10.96 -15.02 -7.19
N ARG A 4 11.36 -13.81 -6.83
CA ARG A 4 11.21 -13.30 -5.45
C ARG A 4 9.76 -12.88 -5.25
N ILE A 5 9.10 -13.50 -4.29
CA ILE A 5 7.70 -13.19 -3.92
C ILE A 5 7.68 -12.51 -2.55
N ASP A 6 6.83 -11.52 -2.38
CA ASP A 6 6.54 -10.85 -1.13
C ASP A 6 5.04 -11.00 -0.82
N ILE A 7 4.69 -11.50 0.35
CA ILE A 7 3.31 -11.58 0.82
C ILE A 7 3.11 -10.43 1.77
N HIS A 8 2.35 -9.46 1.32
CA HIS A 8 2.27 -8.14 1.92
C HIS A 8 0.86 -7.83 2.43
N ALA A 9 0.78 -7.16 3.58
CA ALA A 9 -0.47 -6.58 4.04
C ALA A 9 -0.37 -5.06 4.14
N ASP A 10 -1.35 -4.36 3.54
CA ASP A 10 -1.53 -2.92 3.69
C ASP A 10 -2.34 -2.56 4.94
N ASP A 11 -2.40 -1.28 5.24
CA ASP A 11 -3.31 -0.63 6.19
C ASP A 11 -3.05 -0.94 7.69
N PHE A 12 -1.85 -1.37 8.08
CA PHE A 12 -1.51 -1.42 9.52
C PHE A 12 -1.53 0.01 10.10
N GLY A 13 -2.31 0.24 11.16
CA GLY A 13 -2.53 1.56 11.73
C GLY A 13 -3.79 2.25 11.25
N GLU A 14 -4.60 1.62 10.38
CA GLU A 14 -5.89 2.14 9.92
C GLU A 14 -6.95 2.12 11.05
N SER A 15 -7.02 1.02 11.78
CA SER A 15 -7.79 0.87 13.02
C SER A 15 -7.10 -0.13 13.96
N VAL A 16 -7.52 -0.14 15.22
CA VAL A 16 -6.97 -1.06 16.23
C VAL A 16 -7.34 -2.50 15.88
N HIS A 17 -8.60 -2.75 15.47
CA HIS A 17 -9.05 -4.11 15.13
C HIS A 17 -8.35 -4.63 13.88
N ALA A 18 -8.30 -3.83 12.82
CA ALA A 18 -7.60 -4.21 11.59
C ALA A 18 -6.12 -4.51 11.85
N SER A 19 -5.46 -3.70 12.69
CA SER A 19 -4.07 -3.91 13.06
C SER A 19 -3.86 -5.20 13.86
N ARG A 20 -4.78 -5.57 14.75
CA ARG A 20 -4.74 -6.85 15.47
C ARG A 20 -4.83 -8.05 14.52
N ASP A 21 -5.71 -7.99 13.53
CA ASP A 21 -5.83 -9.03 12.50
C ASP A 21 -4.52 -9.22 11.72
N ILE A 22 -3.86 -8.12 11.37
CA ILE A 22 -2.55 -8.15 10.70
C ILE A 22 -1.47 -8.75 11.63
N LEU A 23 -1.46 -8.37 12.92
CA LEU A 23 -0.52 -8.90 13.91
C LEU A 23 -0.70 -10.41 14.12
N GLU A 24 -1.93 -10.91 14.14
CA GLU A 24 -2.20 -12.36 14.18
C GLU A 24 -1.57 -13.06 12.96
N CYS A 25 -1.75 -12.51 11.76
CA CYS A 25 -1.13 -13.06 10.55
C CYS A 25 0.41 -13.04 10.63
N LEU A 26 1.02 -12.02 11.26
CA LEU A 26 2.48 -11.96 11.48
C LEU A 26 2.95 -13.00 12.50
N LYS A 27 2.27 -13.14 13.62
CA LYS A 27 2.58 -14.15 14.67
C LYS A 27 2.55 -15.57 14.11
N ASP A 28 1.58 -15.85 13.24
CA ASP A 28 1.43 -17.15 12.61
C ASP A 28 2.33 -17.34 11.37
N GLY A 29 3.19 -16.36 11.07
CA GLY A 29 4.13 -16.42 9.94
C GLY A 29 3.44 -16.48 8.59
N LYS A 30 2.36 -15.70 8.42
CA LYS A 30 1.57 -15.68 7.19
C LYS A 30 1.91 -14.50 6.27
N LEU A 31 2.65 -13.51 6.77
CA LEU A 31 3.06 -12.32 6.04
C LEU A 31 4.58 -12.16 6.06
N ASN A 32 5.14 -11.58 5.00
CA ASN A 32 6.56 -11.24 4.90
C ASN A 32 6.81 -9.75 5.17
N SER A 33 5.82 -8.91 4.92
CA SER A 33 5.92 -7.46 5.02
C SER A 33 4.56 -6.82 5.31
N ILE A 34 4.60 -5.61 5.87
CA ILE A 34 3.43 -4.77 6.13
C ILE A 34 3.71 -3.32 5.75
N SER A 35 2.65 -2.57 5.45
CA SER A 35 2.70 -1.11 5.30
C SER A 35 1.98 -0.41 6.44
N VAL A 36 2.61 0.63 6.99
CA VAL A 36 2.20 1.32 8.21
C VAL A 36 1.71 2.73 7.91
N LEU A 37 0.46 3.01 8.27
CA LEU A 37 -0.18 4.34 8.28
C LEU A 37 0.19 5.09 9.56
N ALA A 38 0.66 6.34 9.44
CA ALA A 38 1.07 7.15 10.58
C ALA A 38 0.09 8.25 10.97
N ASN A 39 -0.96 8.44 10.20
CA ASN A 39 -1.81 9.63 10.27
C ASN A 39 -3.26 9.35 10.70
N MET A 40 -3.52 8.18 11.28
CA MET A 40 -4.77 7.84 11.94
C MET A 40 -4.64 8.02 13.44
N SER A 41 -5.72 8.40 14.12
CA SER A 41 -5.73 8.67 15.57
C SER A 41 -5.33 7.46 16.42
N CYS A 42 -5.49 6.24 15.91
CA CYS A 42 -5.11 5.00 16.58
C CYS A 42 -3.64 4.60 16.40
N PHE A 43 -2.83 5.38 15.68
CA PHE A 43 -1.46 5.01 15.30
C PHE A 43 -0.58 4.61 16.50
N GLU A 44 -0.56 5.41 17.56
CA GLU A 44 0.26 5.13 18.76
C GLU A 44 -0.15 3.81 19.45
N GLU A 45 -1.46 3.56 19.54
CA GLU A 45 -1.99 2.31 20.07
C GLU A 45 -1.55 1.11 19.20
N CYS A 46 -1.63 1.23 17.87
CA CYS A 46 -1.21 0.18 16.95
C CYS A 46 0.31 -0.10 17.06
N VAL A 47 1.13 0.94 17.20
CA VAL A 47 2.58 0.80 17.45
C VAL A 47 2.84 0.07 18.77
N ARG A 48 2.09 0.38 19.83
CA ARG A 48 2.20 -0.33 21.10
C ARG A 48 1.88 -1.81 20.94
N LEU A 49 0.80 -2.14 20.26
CA LEU A 49 0.40 -3.53 19.98
C LEU A 49 1.46 -4.27 19.16
N TYR A 50 2.07 -3.61 18.18
CA TYR A 50 3.16 -4.20 17.39
C TYR A 50 4.35 -4.55 18.29
N ARG A 51 4.79 -3.60 19.14
CA ARG A 51 5.92 -3.83 20.07
C ARG A 51 5.66 -4.96 21.06
N GLU A 52 4.42 -5.14 21.50
CA GLU A 52 4.03 -6.24 22.37
C GLU A 52 4.06 -7.60 21.63
N ALA A 53 3.72 -7.59 20.35
CA ALA A 53 3.59 -8.79 19.54
C ALA A 53 4.88 -9.26 18.87
N GLN A 54 5.83 -8.36 18.61
CA GLN A 54 6.99 -8.61 17.73
C GLN A 54 7.90 -9.77 18.19
N GLU A 55 7.97 -10.03 19.51
CA GLU A 55 8.75 -11.14 20.07
C GLU A 55 8.19 -12.52 19.69
N GLU A 56 6.90 -12.57 19.30
CA GLU A 56 6.23 -13.79 18.88
C GLU A 56 6.36 -14.06 17.36
N PHE A 57 6.91 -13.11 16.60
CA PHE A 57 7.01 -13.28 15.15
C PHE A 57 8.08 -14.32 14.79
N PRO A 58 7.77 -15.27 13.90
CA PRO A 58 8.73 -16.31 13.48
C PRO A 58 9.88 -15.72 12.64
N TRP A 59 9.75 -14.49 12.18
CA TRP A 59 10.77 -13.67 11.51
C TRP A 59 10.39 -12.20 11.55
N GLN A 60 11.40 -11.34 11.42
CA GLN A 60 11.20 -9.89 11.31
C GLN A 60 10.49 -9.57 9.97
N PRO A 61 9.27 -8.98 9.97
CA PRO A 61 8.64 -8.51 8.75
C PRO A 61 9.37 -7.28 8.20
N ALA A 62 9.32 -7.12 6.88
CA ALA A 62 9.75 -5.85 6.29
C ALA A 62 8.66 -4.80 6.51
N ILE A 63 9.06 -3.62 7.02
CA ILE A 63 8.14 -2.51 7.28
C ILE A 63 8.24 -1.50 6.15
N SER A 64 7.10 -1.07 5.62
CA SER A 64 6.98 0.01 4.64
C SER A 64 6.23 1.21 5.24
N VAL A 65 6.63 2.41 4.87
CA VAL A 65 5.84 3.62 5.14
C VAL A 65 4.66 3.63 4.16
N HIS A 66 3.45 3.59 4.67
CA HIS A 66 2.22 3.68 3.90
C HIS A 66 1.72 5.12 3.87
N VAL A 67 2.21 5.90 2.90
CA VAL A 67 1.84 7.32 2.80
C VAL A 67 0.34 7.43 2.54
N ASN A 68 -0.39 8.10 3.42
CA ASN A 68 -1.83 8.31 3.29
C ASN A 68 -2.13 9.79 3.08
N LEU A 69 -2.79 10.08 1.95
CA LEU A 69 -3.20 11.42 1.53
C LEU A 69 -4.71 11.47 1.24
N MET A 70 -5.41 10.38 1.60
CA MET A 70 -6.82 10.19 1.21
C MET A 70 -7.75 10.20 2.42
N GLU A 71 -7.25 9.76 3.57
CA GLU A 71 -7.99 9.61 4.81
C GLU A 71 -7.10 9.98 6.00
N GLY A 72 -7.68 10.07 7.20
CA GLY A 72 -6.95 10.45 8.40
C GLY A 72 -6.69 11.94 8.53
N SER A 73 -5.96 12.29 9.55
CA SER A 73 -5.56 13.68 9.87
C SER A 73 -4.16 13.95 9.32
N CYS A 74 -3.92 15.16 8.81
CA CYS A 74 -2.58 15.54 8.41
C CYS A 74 -1.65 15.67 9.63
N LEU A 75 -0.38 15.34 9.46
CA LEU A 75 0.66 15.55 10.48
C LEU A 75 1.26 16.95 10.42
N SER A 76 1.07 17.65 9.30
CA SER A 76 1.44 19.06 9.10
C SER A 76 0.43 20.00 9.76
N ASP A 77 0.81 21.29 9.96
CA ASP A 77 -0.20 22.31 10.28
C ASP A 77 -1.23 22.38 9.12
N PRO A 78 -2.54 22.24 9.37
CA PRO A 78 -3.57 22.30 8.33
C PRO A 78 -3.49 23.56 7.45
N LYS A 79 -3.03 24.69 8.01
CA LYS A 79 -2.82 25.95 7.27
C LYS A 79 -1.76 25.83 6.18
N ASP A 80 -0.86 24.86 6.29
CA ASP A 80 0.16 24.58 5.29
C ASP A 80 -0.37 23.72 4.14
N LEU A 81 -1.53 23.08 4.32
CA LEU A 81 -2.14 22.12 3.39
C LEU A 81 -3.54 22.53 2.88
N PRO A 82 -3.81 23.81 2.58
CA PRO A 82 -5.16 24.32 2.31
C PRO A 82 -5.86 23.69 1.09
N ASP A 83 -5.13 23.00 0.23
CA ASP A 83 -5.68 22.32 -0.95
C ASP A 83 -5.96 20.83 -0.73
N LEU A 84 -5.43 20.24 0.36
CA LEU A 84 -5.45 18.81 0.63
C LEU A 84 -6.41 18.42 1.75
N VAL A 85 -6.56 19.29 2.77
CA VAL A 85 -7.31 19.00 3.99
C VAL A 85 -8.42 20.00 4.23
N ASP A 86 -9.35 19.66 5.12
CA ASP A 86 -10.37 20.55 5.64
C ASP A 86 -9.85 21.43 6.79
N GLU A 87 -10.75 22.23 7.40
CA GLU A 87 -10.42 23.11 8.53
C GLU A 87 -10.00 22.34 9.80
N LYS A 88 -10.37 21.06 9.91
CA LYS A 88 -9.97 20.18 11.02
C LYS A 88 -8.65 19.46 10.75
N GLY A 89 -8.13 19.55 9.53
CA GLY A 89 -6.92 18.86 9.10
C GLY A 89 -7.16 17.45 8.53
N HIS A 90 -8.41 17.06 8.27
CA HIS A 90 -8.72 15.77 7.66
C HIS A 90 -8.56 15.84 6.15
N PHE A 91 -7.98 14.81 5.54
CA PHE A 91 -7.83 14.73 4.09
C PHE A 91 -9.18 14.69 3.37
N GLN A 92 -9.36 15.55 2.37
CA GLN A 92 -10.58 15.64 1.56
C GLN A 92 -10.31 15.63 0.06
N ILE A 93 -9.06 15.51 -0.33
CA ILE A 93 -8.72 15.50 -1.75
C ILE A 93 -9.04 14.14 -2.37
N SER A 94 -9.63 14.14 -3.58
CA SER A 94 -9.85 12.89 -4.30
C SER A 94 -8.61 12.47 -5.11
N TRP A 95 -8.52 11.16 -5.40
CA TRP A 95 -7.46 10.58 -6.23
C TRP A 95 -7.45 11.22 -7.63
N GLU A 96 -8.63 11.41 -8.21
CA GLU A 96 -8.80 12.03 -9.54
C GLU A 96 -8.30 13.47 -9.55
N LYS A 97 -8.61 14.26 -8.50
CA LYS A 97 -8.15 15.65 -8.40
C LYS A 97 -6.63 15.70 -8.35
N LEU A 98 -5.96 14.85 -7.55
CA LEU A 98 -4.51 14.75 -7.51
C LEU A 98 -3.94 14.35 -8.88
N PHE A 99 -4.57 13.39 -9.56
CA PHE A 99 -4.15 12.96 -10.88
C PHE A 99 -4.23 14.12 -11.90
N PHE A 100 -5.36 14.82 -11.98
CA PHE A 100 -5.52 15.94 -12.91
C PHE A 100 -4.59 17.11 -12.59
N VAL A 101 -4.40 17.43 -11.32
CA VAL A 101 -3.47 18.49 -10.88
C VAL A 101 -2.05 18.24 -11.37
N SER A 102 -1.65 16.99 -11.56
CA SER A 102 -0.32 16.63 -12.10
C SER A 102 -0.02 17.30 -13.45
N PHE A 103 -1.05 17.70 -14.19
CA PHE A 103 -0.94 18.27 -15.53
C PHE A 103 -1.35 19.75 -15.61
N LEU A 104 -1.68 20.37 -14.45
CA LEU A 104 -2.16 21.75 -14.39
C LEU A 104 -1.06 22.72 -13.92
N PRO A 105 -1.20 24.04 -14.21
CA PRO A 105 -0.28 25.06 -13.69
C PRO A 105 -0.19 25.11 -12.17
N SER A 106 -1.24 24.73 -11.45
CA SER A 106 -1.31 24.67 -9.98
C SER A 106 -0.45 23.56 -9.36
N ARG A 107 0.09 22.63 -10.17
CA ARG A 107 0.88 21.48 -9.74
C ARG A 107 1.95 21.80 -8.68
N ASN A 108 2.73 22.86 -8.90
CA ASN A 108 3.81 23.22 -7.98
C ASN A 108 3.30 23.62 -6.59
N ARG A 109 2.11 24.23 -6.50
CA ARG A 109 1.47 24.57 -5.23
C ARG A 109 1.09 23.30 -4.47
N PHE A 110 0.43 22.35 -5.13
CA PHE A 110 0.09 21.06 -4.53
C PHE A 110 1.34 20.26 -4.14
N LYS A 111 2.34 20.19 -5.02
CA LYS A 111 3.60 19.50 -4.74
C LYS A 111 4.27 20.02 -3.46
N LYS A 112 4.29 21.33 -3.23
CA LYS A 112 4.86 21.92 -2.01
C LYS A 112 4.13 21.45 -0.74
N GLN A 113 2.80 21.32 -0.78
CA GLN A 113 2.01 20.81 0.32
C GLN A 113 2.25 19.31 0.54
N LEU A 114 2.22 18.53 -0.55
CA LEU A 114 2.48 17.09 -0.52
C LEU A 114 3.85 16.77 0.08
N LYS A 115 4.88 17.53 -0.25
CA LYS A 115 6.24 17.33 0.30
C LYS A 115 6.27 17.46 1.82
N LYS A 116 5.63 18.48 2.39
CA LYS A 116 5.58 18.67 3.85
C LYS A 116 4.96 17.47 4.54
N GLU A 117 3.84 17.02 4.03
CA GLU A 117 3.11 15.92 4.65
C GLU A 117 3.82 14.58 4.50
N ILE A 118 4.31 14.25 3.30
CA ILE A 118 5.06 13.01 3.03
C ILE A 118 6.30 12.92 3.94
N GLU A 119 7.03 14.02 4.11
CA GLU A 119 8.19 14.09 4.98
C GLU A 119 7.83 13.73 6.43
N LEU A 120 6.74 14.30 6.96
CA LEU A 120 6.30 14.05 8.33
C LEU A 120 5.81 12.63 8.53
N GLN A 121 5.06 12.07 7.58
CA GLN A 121 4.61 10.68 7.65
C GLN A 121 5.80 9.70 7.63
N ILE A 122 6.80 9.92 6.78
CA ILE A 122 8.04 9.12 6.79
C ILE A 122 8.75 9.23 8.14
N LYS A 123 8.90 10.45 8.68
CA LYS A 123 9.55 10.66 9.99
C LYS A 123 8.77 9.99 11.12
N ALA A 124 7.44 10.06 11.11
CA ALA A 124 6.60 9.47 12.14
C ALA A 124 6.76 7.94 12.19
N VAL A 125 6.71 7.25 11.04
CA VAL A 125 6.92 5.80 11.01
C VAL A 125 8.36 5.45 11.37
N ALA A 126 9.36 6.11 10.78
CA ALA A 126 10.76 5.84 11.05
C ALA A 126 11.18 6.15 12.51
N GLY A 127 10.47 7.06 13.18
CA GLY A 127 10.72 7.40 14.57
C GLY A 127 10.27 6.33 15.57
N VAL A 128 9.39 5.42 15.18
CA VAL A 128 8.80 4.40 16.06
C VAL A 128 9.15 2.97 15.70
N PHE A 129 9.50 2.70 14.43
CA PHE A 129 9.93 1.39 13.94
C PHE A 129 11.44 1.39 13.73
N SER A 130 12.18 0.78 14.67
CA SER A 130 13.65 0.67 14.62
C SER A 130 14.17 -0.12 13.41
N GLU A 131 13.31 -0.91 12.79
CA GLU A 131 13.55 -1.69 11.58
C GLU A 131 13.67 -0.82 10.34
N LEU A 132 13.11 0.39 10.36
CA LEU A 132 13.18 1.33 9.26
C LEU A 132 14.48 2.12 9.28
N ASN A 133 15.28 1.90 8.23
CA ASN A 133 16.51 2.66 7.99
C ASN A 133 16.23 3.73 6.91
N LEU A 134 16.48 4.99 7.26
CA LEU A 134 16.33 6.13 6.32
C LEU A 134 17.23 6.04 5.08
N GLN A 135 18.23 5.15 5.08
CA GLN A 135 19.05 4.85 3.90
C GLN A 135 18.59 3.63 3.11
N GLU A 136 17.54 2.94 3.59
CA GLU A 136 16.98 1.73 2.94
C GLU A 136 15.44 1.69 3.05
N LEU A 137 14.80 2.87 2.99
CA LEU A 137 13.36 3.00 3.14
C LEU A 137 12.58 2.07 2.20
N ARG A 138 11.49 1.55 2.71
CA ARG A 138 10.42 0.93 1.93
C ARG A 138 9.21 1.85 1.97
N ILE A 139 8.65 2.17 0.80
CA ILE A 139 7.58 3.16 0.67
C ILE A 139 6.52 2.65 -0.30
N ASP A 140 5.29 2.79 0.10
CA ASP A 140 4.10 2.66 -0.72
C ASP A 140 3.04 3.67 -0.26
N SER A 141 1.77 3.51 -0.61
CA SER A 141 0.75 4.46 -0.14
C SER A 141 -0.65 3.90 -0.24
N HIS A 142 -1.50 4.41 0.63
CA HIS A 142 -2.93 4.15 0.61
C HIS A 142 -3.53 4.54 -0.75
N GLN A 143 -4.38 3.67 -1.30
CA GLN A 143 -4.94 3.79 -2.65
C GLN A 143 -3.89 4.02 -3.77
N HIS A 144 -2.63 3.64 -3.52
CA HIS A 144 -1.51 3.78 -4.47
C HIS A 144 -1.28 5.23 -4.96
N THR A 145 -1.56 6.22 -4.12
CA THR A 145 -1.44 7.65 -4.46
C THR A 145 -0.02 8.06 -4.84
N HIS A 146 1.02 7.37 -4.31
CA HIS A 146 2.42 7.60 -4.70
C HIS A 146 2.71 7.34 -6.19
N MET A 147 1.80 6.64 -6.89
CA MET A 147 1.90 6.45 -8.35
C MET A 147 1.42 7.67 -9.16
N ILE A 148 0.67 8.58 -8.54
CA ILE A 148 0.21 9.82 -9.18
C ILE A 148 1.41 10.73 -9.46
N PRO A 149 1.58 11.28 -10.69
CA PRO A 149 2.81 11.97 -11.05
C PRO A 149 3.24 13.10 -10.12
N VAL A 150 2.31 13.95 -9.63
CA VAL A 150 2.65 15.04 -8.71
C VAL A 150 3.06 14.53 -7.32
N VAL A 151 2.45 13.45 -6.86
CA VAL A 151 2.78 12.81 -5.57
C VAL A 151 4.12 12.10 -5.65
N ALA A 152 4.35 11.32 -6.73
CA ALA A 152 5.65 10.71 -7.00
C ALA A 152 6.77 11.74 -7.04
N GLU A 153 6.54 12.87 -7.73
CA GLU A 153 7.53 13.94 -7.80
C GLU A 153 7.82 14.53 -6.43
N ALA A 154 6.79 14.78 -5.61
CA ALA A 154 6.93 15.26 -4.24
C ALA A 154 7.74 14.27 -3.39
N LEU A 155 7.42 12.98 -3.47
CA LEU A 155 8.12 11.92 -2.76
C LEU A 155 9.61 11.87 -3.12
N PHE A 156 9.94 11.84 -4.40
CA PHE A 156 11.36 11.79 -4.83
C PHE A 156 12.12 13.05 -4.44
N GLU A 157 11.49 14.24 -4.49
CA GLU A 157 12.11 15.47 -4.01
C GLU A 157 12.36 15.45 -2.49
N VAL A 158 11.42 14.92 -1.69
CA VAL A 158 11.64 14.72 -0.25
C VAL A 158 12.82 13.81 0.02
N LEU A 159 12.91 12.67 -0.67
CA LEU A 159 14.03 11.74 -0.51
C LEU A 159 15.37 12.42 -0.82
N GLU A 160 15.43 13.19 -1.90
CA GLU A 160 16.64 13.92 -2.32
C GLU A 160 17.00 15.02 -1.32
N GLU A 161 16.07 15.88 -0.93
CA GLU A 161 16.28 17.02 -0.03
C GLU A 161 16.70 16.59 1.38
N GLN A 162 16.14 15.46 1.87
CA GLN A 162 16.49 14.90 3.17
C GLN A 162 17.72 13.97 3.14
N GLY A 163 18.28 13.69 1.95
CA GLY A 163 19.36 12.73 1.79
C GLY A 163 18.97 11.29 2.12
N TRP A 164 17.67 10.96 2.06
CA TRP A 164 17.16 9.62 2.31
C TRP A 164 17.21 8.76 1.05
N LYS A 165 17.29 7.44 1.24
CA LYS A 165 17.29 6.48 0.13
C LYS A 165 16.19 5.46 0.32
N ALA A 166 15.53 5.11 -0.76
CA ALA A 166 14.58 4.02 -0.78
C ALA A 166 15.21 2.78 -1.46
N SER A 167 15.13 1.65 -0.79
CA SER A 167 15.46 0.33 -1.37
C SER A 167 14.27 -0.30 -2.08
N TYR A 168 13.08 0.17 -1.74
CA TYR A 168 11.81 -0.25 -2.29
C TYR A 168 10.84 0.93 -2.38
N ILE A 169 10.27 1.13 -3.55
CA ILE A 169 9.05 1.93 -3.76
C ILE A 169 8.13 1.03 -4.59
N ARG A 170 6.91 0.80 -4.12
CA ARG A 170 5.94 -0.06 -4.81
C ARG A 170 5.68 0.47 -6.22
N ASP A 171 5.96 -0.36 -7.24
CA ASP A 171 5.45 -0.12 -8.59
C ASP A 171 4.10 -0.82 -8.71
N ALA A 172 3.00 -0.07 -8.65
CA ALA A 172 1.64 -0.61 -8.72
C ALA A 172 1.29 -1.10 -10.14
N LYS A 173 2.25 -1.77 -10.77
CA LYS A 173 2.12 -2.40 -12.08
C LYS A 173 1.60 -3.81 -11.95
N GLU A 174 0.39 -4.07 -12.44
CA GLU A 174 -0.21 -5.39 -12.41
C GLU A 174 -0.42 -5.93 -13.83
N PRO A 175 -0.02 -7.19 -14.12
CA PRO A 175 -0.05 -7.72 -15.49
C PRO A 175 -1.47 -8.07 -15.94
N PHE A 176 -2.14 -7.11 -16.61
CA PHE A 176 -3.53 -7.18 -17.07
C PHE A 176 -3.90 -8.50 -17.78
N PHE A 177 -3.08 -8.96 -18.74
CA PHE A 177 -3.41 -10.12 -19.56
C PHE A 177 -3.42 -11.46 -18.82
N VAL A 178 -2.85 -11.54 -17.62
CA VAL A 178 -2.89 -12.76 -16.80
C VAL A 178 -4.32 -13.08 -16.38
N PHE A 179 -5.12 -12.06 -16.07
CA PHE A 179 -6.50 -12.21 -15.65
C PHE A 179 -7.42 -12.70 -16.77
N LEU A 180 -7.06 -12.45 -18.03
CA LEU A 180 -7.83 -12.91 -19.20
C LEU A 180 -7.56 -14.37 -19.55
N GLN A 181 -6.59 -15.03 -18.92
CA GLN A 181 -6.25 -16.43 -19.21
C GLN A 181 -7.18 -17.43 -18.51
N LYS A 182 -8.04 -16.99 -17.59
CA LYS A 182 -8.96 -17.84 -16.82
C LYS A 182 -10.40 -17.34 -17.00
N THR A 183 -11.05 -17.86 -18.03
CA THR A 183 -12.44 -17.45 -18.38
C THR A 183 -13.45 -17.76 -17.28
N SER A 184 -13.19 -18.78 -16.44
CA SER A 184 -14.02 -19.12 -15.27
C SER A 184 -14.14 -17.96 -14.27
N LEU A 185 -13.15 -17.07 -14.21
CA LEU A 185 -13.10 -15.96 -13.27
C LEU A 185 -13.74 -14.66 -13.80
N TYR A 186 -14.09 -14.56 -15.08
CA TYR A 186 -14.53 -13.30 -15.69
C TYR A 186 -15.75 -12.67 -14.99
N LYS A 187 -16.69 -13.48 -14.52
CA LYS A 187 -17.89 -13.00 -13.81
C LYS A 187 -17.61 -12.47 -12.41
N THR A 188 -16.41 -12.71 -11.88
CA THR A 188 -16.03 -12.33 -10.54
C THR A 188 -15.27 -11.01 -10.49
N TYR A 189 -14.81 -10.51 -11.63
CA TYR A 189 -14.07 -9.26 -11.71
C TYR A 189 -15.00 -8.05 -11.74
N ARG A 190 -14.63 -7.00 -11.03
CA ARG A 190 -15.33 -5.71 -11.07
C ARG A 190 -14.74 -4.85 -12.20
N PRO A 191 -15.55 -4.34 -13.16
CA PRO A 191 -15.05 -3.52 -14.28
C PRO A 191 -14.24 -2.31 -13.84
N VAL A 192 -14.62 -1.67 -12.72
CA VAL A 192 -13.89 -0.51 -12.18
C VAL A 192 -12.45 -0.85 -11.82
N ASN A 193 -12.17 -2.08 -11.37
CA ASN A 193 -10.81 -2.50 -11.03
C ASN A 193 -9.91 -2.64 -12.28
N PHE A 194 -10.48 -2.97 -13.43
CA PHE A 194 -9.76 -2.94 -14.71
C PHE A 194 -9.39 -1.50 -15.11
N VAL A 195 -10.28 -0.54 -14.89
CA VAL A 195 -9.99 0.88 -15.14
C VAL A 195 -8.87 1.35 -14.22
N LYS A 196 -8.93 1.02 -12.92
CA LYS A 196 -7.85 1.31 -11.95
C LYS A 196 -6.51 0.68 -12.39
N ASN A 197 -6.55 -0.59 -12.80
CA ASN A 197 -5.35 -1.29 -13.28
C ASN A 197 -4.72 -0.59 -14.50
N ILE A 198 -5.52 -0.23 -15.51
CA ILE A 198 -5.04 0.48 -16.72
C ILE A 198 -4.39 1.82 -16.31
N LEU A 199 -5.06 2.58 -15.45
CA LEU A 199 -4.58 3.89 -15.01
C LEU A 199 -3.27 3.78 -14.20
N LEU A 200 -3.18 2.83 -13.26
CA LEU A 200 -1.96 2.60 -12.49
C LEU A 200 -0.81 2.05 -13.35
N ASN A 201 -1.10 1.18 -14.32
CA ASN A 201 -0.11 0.74 -15.31
C ASN A 201 0.39 1.93 -16.18
N TYR A 202 -0.47 2.88 -16.52
CA TYR A 202 -0.08 4.11 -17.20
C TYR A 202 0.83 4.98 -16.30
N CYS A 203 0.45 5.21 -15.05
CA CYS A 203 1.30 5.91 -14.07
C CYS A 203 2.65 5.21 -13.91
N SER A 204 2.66 3.87 -13.78
CA SER A 204 3.89 3.08 -13.75
C SER A 204 4.78 3.37 -14.95
N ALA A 205 4.22 3.40 -16.18
CA ALA A 205 4.99 3.70 -17.38
C ALA A 205 5.64 5.10 -17.33
N LEU A 206 4.94 6.11 -16.82
CA LEU A 206 5.48 7.46 -16.65
C LEU A 206 6.63 7.49 -15.63
N LEU A 207 6.59 6.68 -14.59
CA LEU A 207 7.55 6.67 -13.48
C LEU A 207 8.76 5.76 -13.69
N GLN A 208 8.77 4.89 -14.71
CA GLN A 208 9.83 3.88 -14.93
C GLN A 208 11.26 4.50 -14.98
N LYS A 209 11.42 5.68 -15.55
CA LYS A 209 12.73 6.36 -15.60
C LYS A 209 13.17 6.79 -14.20
N ARG A 210 12.25 7.31 -13.37
CA ARG A 210 12.55 7.72 -11.99
C ARG A 210 12.92 6.53 -11.14
N PHE A 211 12.15 5.45 -11.19
CA PHE A 211 12.43 4.21 -10.47
C PHE A 211 13.82 3.65 -10.82
N ARG A 212 14.16 3.59 -12.11
CA ARG A 212 15.50 3.14 -12.53
C ARG A 212 16.61 4.04 -12.01
N ASN A 213 16.45 5.36 -12.10
CA ASN A 213 17.45 6.32 -11.62
C ASN A 213 17.66 6.23 -10.09
N ALA A 214 16.61 5.94 -9.35
CA ALA A 214 16.65 5.71 -7.90
C ALA A 214 17.12 4.29 -7.52
N GLY A 215 17.42 3.42 -8.48
CA GLY A 215 17.86 2.04 -8.20
C GLY A 215 16.74 1.11 -7.72
N ILE A 216 15.47 1.52 -7.87
CA ILE A 216 14.32 0.70 -7.44
C ILE A 216 14.20 -0.52 -8.37
N LYS A 217 14.16 -1.69 -7.76
CA LYS A 217 14.03 -2.96 -8.49
C LYS A 217 12.65 -3.10 -9.13
N PRO A 218 12.58 -3.55 -10.39
CA PRO A 218 11.30 -3.74 -11.06
C PRO A 218 10.48 -4.84 -10.38
N MET A 219 9.18 -4.58 -10.23
CA MET A 219 8.25 -5.52 -9.59
C MET A 219 6.92 -5.57 -10.33
N TYR A 220 6.12 -6.57 -10.02
CA TYR A 220 4.69 -6.59 -10.25
C TYR A 220 3.96 -6.59 -8.92
N LEU A 221 2.91 -5.79 -8.83
CA LEU A 221 1.91 -5.88 -7.78
C LEU A 221 0.81 -6.86 -8.26
N TRP A 222 0.24 -7.61 -7.35
CA TRP A 222 -0.97 -8.40 -7.57
C TRP A 222 -1.94 -8.18 -6.42
N GLY A 223 -3.08 -7.58 -6.69
CA GLY A 223 -4.12 -7.23 -5.73
C GLY A 223 -5.00 -6.06 -6.16
N LEU A 224 -4.82 -5.52 -7.39
CA LEU A 224 -5.62 -4.41 -7.89
C LEU A 224 -6.94 -4.89 -8.52
N ILE A 225 -6.87 -5.75 -9.53
CA ILE A 225 -8.07 -6.26 -10.23
C ILE A 225 -8.94 -7.09 -9.28
N MET A 226 -8.30 -7.80 -8.33
CA MET A 226 -8.98 -8.65 -7.38
C MET A 226 -9.13 -8.02 -5.98
N SER A 227 -8.92 -6.72 -5.83
CA SER A 227 -9.07 -6.02 -4.54
C SER A 227 -10.44 -6.32 -3.89
N GLY A 228 -10.43 -6.76 -2.63
CA GLY A 228 -11.60 -7.25 -1.91
C GLY A 228 -12.03 -8.68 -2.29
N HIS A 229 -11.32 -9.35 -3.19
CA HIS A 229 -11.61 -10.71 -3.66
C HIS A 229 -10.35 -11.55 -3.85
N MET A 230 -9.30 -11.30 -3.07
CA MET A 230 -8.07 -12.11 -3.06
C MET A 230 -8.31 -13.39 -2.25
N ASP A 231 -9.26 -14.24 -2.68
CA ASP A 231 -9.57 -15.52 -2.04
C ASP A 231 -8.65 -16.66 -2.49
N GLU A 232 -8.69 -17.74 -1.74
CA GLU A 232 -7.87 -18.92 -1.96
C GLU A 232 -8.03 -19.50 -3.38
N GLU A 233 -9.26 -19.64 -3.87
CA GLU A 233 -9.53 -20.27 -5.16
C GLU A 233 -8.94 -19.46 -6.32
N ARG A 234 -9.18 -18.15 -6.33
CA ARG A 234 -8.67 -17.25 -7.36
C ARG A 234 -7.15 -17.21 -7.36
N ILE A 235 -6.56 -17.13 -6.17
CA ILE A 235 -5.10 -17.11 -6.04
C ILE A 235 -4.50 -18.42 -6.55
N ARG A 236 -5.02 -19.57 -6.15
CA ARG A 236 -4.53 -20.87 -6.64
C ARG A 236 -4.61 -21.00 -8.16
N GLN A 237 -5.66 -20.47 -8.79
CA GLN A 237 -5.83 -20.52 -10.23
C GLN A 237 -4.86 -19.60 -10.99
N LEU A 238 -4.53 -18.42 -10.44
CA LEU A 238 -3.73 -17.40 -11.12
C LEU A 238 -2.26 -17.39 -10.74
N LEU A 239 -1.89 -17.89 -9.56
CA LEU A 239 -0.52 -17.85 -9.04
C LEU A 239 0.53 -18.40 -10.01
N PRO A 240 0.34 -19.58 -10.64
CA PRO A 240 1.34 -20.10 -11.58
C PRO A 240 1.58 -19.18 -12.78
N ASN A 241 0.53 -18.49 -13.25
CA ASN A 241 0.64 -17.58 -14.38
C ASN A 241 1.28 -16.24 -13.96
N MET A 242 1.01 -15.76 -12.73
CA MET A 242 1.65 -14.59 -12.16
C MET A 242 3.14 -14.81 -11.93
N GLU A 243 3.51 -15.94 -11.30
CA GLU A 243 4.92 -16.33 -11.09
C GLU A 243 5.67 -16.42 -12.43
N LYS A 244 5.11 -17.16 -13.41
CA LYS A 244 5.70 -17.29 -14.75
C LYS A 244 5.88 -15.93 -15.45
N LYS A 245 4.89 -15.02 -15.29
CA LYS A 245 4.96 -13.69 -15.87
C LYS A 245 6.04 -12.83 -15.20
N ALA A 246 6.14 -12.90 -13.89
CA ALA A 246 7.17 -12.19 -13.14
C ALA A 246 8.58 -12.71 -13.45
N GLU A 247 8.76 -14.04 -13.48
CA GLU A 247 10.02 -14.68 -13.83
C GLU A 247 10.48 -14.32 -15.25
N HIS A 248 9.58 -14.43 -16.23
CA HIS A 248 9.88 -14.10 -17.63
C HIS A 248 10.37 -12.66 -17.80
N ASN A 249 9.85 -11.72 -16.99
CA ASN A 249 10.20 -10.30 -17.07
C ASN A 249 11.29 -9.90 -16.05
N GLY A 250 11.85 -10.84 -15.29
CA GLY A 250 12.86 -10.54 -14.27
C GLY A 250 12.36 -9.59 -13.17
N ARG A 251 11.07 -9.71 -12.80
CA ARG A 251 10.43 -8.85 -11.80
C ARG A 251 10.16 -9.62 -10.51
N MET A 252 10.24 -8.90 -9.38
CA MET A 252 9.67 -9.36 -8.12
C MET A 252 8.13 -9.40 -8.22
N LEU A 253 7.47 -10.28 -7.49
CA LEU A 253 6.02 -10.34 -7.36
C LEU A 253 5.62 -10.02 -5.92
N GLU A 254 4.90 -8.93 -5.71
CA GLU A 254 4.21 -8.66 -4.45
C GLU A 254 2.77 -9.11 -4.57
N ILE A 255 2.33 -9.92 -3.61
CA ILE A 255 0.92 -10.33 -3.49
C ILE A 255 0.35 -9.56 -2.32
N LEU A 256 -0.55 -8.65 -2.63
CA LEU A 256 -1.14 -7.69 -1.70
C LEU A 256 -2.44 -8.23 -1.12
N PHE A 257 -2.54 -8.15 0.20
CA PHE A 257 -3.74 -8.47 0.96
C PHE A 257 -4.11 -7.32 1.90
N HIS A 258 -5.38 -7.29 2.27
CA HIS A 258 -5.93 -6.43 3.32
C HIS A 258 -6.62 -7.33 4.36
N PRO A 259 -5.88 -8.06 5.17
CA PRO A 259 -6.45 -9.06 6.07
C PRO A 259 -7.17 -8.47 7.29
N GLY A 260 -7.03 -7.16 7.52
CA GLY A 260 -7.62 -6.46 8.65
C GLY A 260 -8.95 -5.81 8.31
N GLN A 261 -10.01 -6.06 9.10
CA GLN A 261 -11.31 -5.41 8.99
C GLN A 261 -11.42 -4.25 9.98
N VAL A 262 -11.93 -3.10 9.52
CA VAL A 262 -12.30 -1.99 10.41
C VAL A 262 -13.69 -2.26 10.97
N LEU A 263 -13.87 -2.14 12.29
CA LEU A 263 -15.20 -2.25 12.90
C LEU A 263 -15.99 -0.97 12.69
N ARG A 264 -17.31 -1.07 12.60
CA ARG A 264 -18.18 0.10 12.38
C ARG A 264 -18.06 1.14 13.50
N GLU A 265 -17.82 0.71 14.73
CA GLU A 265 -17.56 1.56 15.89
C GLU A 265 -16.21 2.29 15.89
N GLU A 266 -15.27 1.87 15.04
CA GLU A 266 -13.99 2.53 14.85
C GLU A 266 -14.04 3.61 13.75
N ILE A 267 -15.14 3.67 12.96
CA ILE A 267 -15.32 4.70 11.94
C ILE A 267 -15.56 6.06 12.62
N SER A 268 -14.68 6.99 12.35
CA SER A 268 -14.72 8.37 12.80
C SER A 268 -14.79 9.35 11.62
N ASP A 269 -14.73 10.64 11.88
CA ASP A 269 -14.66 11.70 10.86
C ASP A 269 -13.31 11.73 10.09
N GLU A 270 -12.34 10.94 10.52
CA GLU A 270 -11.09 10.69 9.77
C GLU A 270 -11.30 9.88 8.50
N PHE A 271 -12.39 9.09 8.42
CA PHE A 271 -12.78 8.32 7.23
C PHE A 271 -13.71 9.16 6.37
N SER A 272 -13.19 9.83 5.36
CA SER A 272 -13.92 10.85 4.62
C SER A 272 -14.65 10.34 3.35
N GLN A 273 -14.34 9.14 2.87
CA GLN A 273 -14.83 8.61 1.61
C GLN A 273 -15.78 7.42 1.81
N GLU A 274 -17.06 7.58 1.48
CA GLU A 274 -18.09 6.54 1.67
C GLU A 274 -17.74 5.19 1.01
N ASP A 275 -17.19 5.23 -0.21
CA ASP A 275 -16.77 4.02 -0.92
C ASP A 275 -15.60 3.30 -0.22
N ALA A 276 -14.67 4.07 0.36
CA ALA A 276 -13.56 3.53 1.14
C ALA A 276 -14.07 2.95 2.46
N ILE A 277 -14.94 3.66 3.19
CA ILE A 277 -15.58 3.13 4.41
C ILE A 277 -16.28 1.80 4.11
N ALA A 278 -17.05 1.73 3.02
CA ALA A 278 -17.73 0.49 2.64
C ALA A 278 -16.74 -0.67 2.40
N PHE A 279 -15.56 -0.38 1.85
CA PHE A 279 -14.50 -1.38 1.67
C PHE A 279 -13.84 -1.77 3.00
N HIS A 280 -13.54 -0.81 3.88
CA HIS A 280 -12.89 -1.06 5.17
C HIS A 280 -13.73 -1.94 6.10
N VAL A 281 -15.05 -1.73 6.14
CA VAL A 281 -15.97 -2.53 6.96
C VAL A 281 -16.49 -3.79 6.25
N SER A 282 -16.04 -4.03 5.01
CA SER A 282 -16.52 -5.16 4.20
C SER A 282 -16.08 -6.51 4.79
N PRO A 283 -16.97 -7.53 4.77
CA PRO A 283 -16.57 -8.90 5.07
C PRO A 283 -15.54 -9.46 4.06
N ASP A 284 -15.33 -8.82 2.92
CA ASP A 284 -14.31 -9.20 1.94
C ASP A 284 -12.88 -9.18 2.54
N ARG A 285 -12.64 -8.30 3.54
CA ARG A 285 -11.38 -8.27 4.32
C ARG A 285 -11.14 -9.59 5.06
N SER A 286 -12.20 -10.20 5.62
CA SER A 286 -12.12 -11.52 6.26
C SER A 286 -11.82 -12.63 5.26
N VAL A 287 -12.30 -12.53 4.01
CA VAL A 287 -11.99 -13.48 2.94
C VAL A 287 -10.50 -13.43 2.59
N GLU A 288 -9.90 -12.25 2.55
CA GLU A 288 -8.46 -12.11 2.30
C GLU A 288 -7.62 -12.66 3.47
N LYS A 289 -8.03 -12.44 4.73
CA LYS A 289 -7.39 -13.07 5.91
C LYS A 289 -7.42 -14.60 5.81
N GLN A 290 -8.59 -15.18 5.51
CA GLN A 290 -8.73 -16.64 5.32
C GLN A 290 -7.81 -17.17 4.22
N ALA A 291 -7.69 -16.46 3.08
CA ALA A 291 -6.82 -16.85 1.99
C ALA A 291 -5.34 -16.84 2.38
N VAL A 292 -4.89 -15.86 3.14
CA VAL A 292 -3.53 -15.77 3.68
C VAL A 292 -3.20 -17.02 4.51
N TYR A 293 -4.12 -17.47 5.36
CA TYR A 293 -3.97 -18.69 6.16
C TYR A 293 -3.99 -19.96 5.32
N ALA A 294 -5.00 -20.12 4.45
CA ALA A 294 -5.19 -21.34 3.65
C ALA A 294 -4.05 -21.60 2.65
N LEU A 295 -3.46 -20.54 2.09
CA LEU A 295 -2.41 -20.64 1.08
C LEU A 295 -1.02 -20.85 1.68
N ASP A 296 -0.78 -20.30 2.87
CA ASP A 296 0.51 -20.37 3.59
C ASP A 296 1.72 -19.98 2.71
N LEU A 297 1.55 -18.95 1.90
CA LEU A 297 2.52 -18.56 0.88
C LEU A 297 3.80 -17.99 1.49
N ALA A 298 3.70 -17.21 2.57
CA ALA A 298 4.85 -16.56 3.18
C ALA A 298 5.90 -17.57 3.66
N GLN A 299 5.46 -18.66 4.31
CA GLN A 299 6.36 -19.75 4.72
C GLN A 299 6.95 -20.50 3.53
N LYS A 300 6.16 -20.72 2.47
CA LYS A 300 6.64 -21.37 1.24
C LYS A 300 7.71 -20.55 0.54
N VAL A 301 7.54 -19.23 0.50
CA VAL A 301 8.52 -18.31 -0.09
C VAL A 301 9.84 -18.31 0.67
N ARG A 302 9.80 -18.35 2.00
CA ARG A 302 11.01 -18.38 2.83
C ARG A 302 11.81 -19.70 2.76
N LYS A 303 11.14 -20.80 2.38
CA LYS A 303 11.78 -22.11 2.22
C LYS A 303 12.41 -22.31 0.84
N ARG A 304 12.16 -21.42 -0.12
CA ARG A 304 12.76 -21.42 -1.48
C ARG A 304 14.08 -20.64 -1.48
#